data_64cc566f7899cc6fd1e5c89cb4a12e65
#
_entry.id   64cc566f7899cc6fd1e5c89cb4a12e65
#
_cell.length_a   1.000
_cell.length_b   1.000
_cell.length_c   1.000
_cell.angle_alpha   90.00
_cell.angle_beta   90.00
_cell.angle_gamma   90.00
#
_symmetry.space_group_name_H-M   'P 1'
#
loop_
_entity.id
_entity.type
_entity.pdbx_description
1 polymer ?
#
loop_
_entity_poly.entity_id
_entity_poly.type
_entity_poly.pdbx_seq_one_letter_code
_entity_poly.pdbx_strand_id
1 'polypeptide(L)'
;SWELSLPHFRSVKKAMGESADFIATVRKAYTILTKYDVNDPSDFPYDDAMAALVSLESEPYTEDTTADTSSATTSSVKATQYNKAMVYYYEYYVSVICNKDNDEQLKYLEKIKEEYPQYIWLYGSALGDLYAKTGKDVTEICDKIRSNNSEDPSPDLIEIESLRIKGDYDAAIAKCEEYASPDDCTVKYEIYRQEALCYILKDDYDTALETAKKAYDDNGNSLEVIDTLALCAVLKNDDATYNSMESLLDGSGYSLSDKVTGFKAGTVTLDDILLKGAYDVE
;
A
#
# COMPACT_ATOMS: atom_id res chain seq x y z
N SER A 1 -4.13 -7.97 -0.49
CA SER A 1 -5.40 -8.64 -0.78
C SER A 1 -6.55 -7.69 -0.44
N TRP A 2 -7.49 -7.49 -1.33
CA TRP A 2 -8.66 -6.62 -1.19
C TRP A 2 -9.55 -6.96 0.04
N GLU A 3 -9.46 -8.16 0.59
CA GLU A 3 -10.06 -8.54 1.87
C GLU A 3 -9.59 -7.68 3.05
N LEU A 4 -8.40 -7.07 2.97
CA LEU A 4 -7.92 -6.13 3.99
C LEU A 4 -8.71 -4.81 3.99
N SER A 5 -9.40 -4.45 2.91
CA SER A 5 -10.29 -3.29 2.88
C SER A 5 -11.63 -3.53 3.60
N LEU A 6 -12.06 -4.78 3.76
CA LEU A 6 -13.31 -5.13 4.46
C LEU A 6 -13.35 -4.72 5.94
N PRO A 7 -12.28 -4.86 6.75
CA PRO A 7 -12.27 -4.33 8.13
C PRO A 7 -12.47 -2.81 8.17
N HIS A 8 -11.92 -2.10 7.19
CA HIS A 8 -12.06 -0.65 7.06
C HIS A 8 -13.52 -0.25 6.83
N PHE A 9 -14.24 -0.94 5.95
CA PHE A 9 -15.68 -0.76 5.76
C PHE A 9 -16.49 -0.97 7.03
N ARG A 10 -16.15 -1.97 7.84
CA ARG A 10 -16.84 -2.24 9.11
C ARG A 10 -16.63 -1.12 10.12
N SER A 11 -15.40 -0.59 10.23
CA SER A 11 -15.08 0.54 11.10
C SER A 11 -15.82 1.79 10.69
N VAL A 12 -15.87 2.09 9.39
CA VAL A 12 -16.54 3.27 8.86
C VAL A 12 -18.05 3.15 9.00
N LYS A 13 -18.64 1.99 8.70
CA LYS A 13 -20.05 1.72 8.93
C LYS A 13 -20.45 1.99 10.39
N LYS A 14 -19.58 1.61 11.34
CA LYS A 14 -19.79 1.86 12.76
C LYS A 14 -19.66 3.34 13.13
N ALA A 15 -18.76 4.09 12.46
CA ALA A 15 -18.50 5.50 12.74
C ALA A 15 -19.53 6.46 12.10
N MET A 16 -20.08 6.11 10.93
CA MET A 16 -20.95 6.99 10.14
C MET A 16 -22.45 6.72 10.24
N GLY A 17 -22.84 5.61 10.91
CA GLY A 17 -24.23 5.17 10.94
C GLY A 17 -24.68 4.53 9.62
N GLU A 18 -25.81 3.85 9.64
CA GLU A 18 -26.35 3.15 8.48
C GLU A 18 -27.26 4.08 7.67
N SER A 19 -26.72 4.83 6.69
CA SER A 19 -27.59 5.37 5.65
C SER A 19 -27.80 4.29 4.58
N ALA A 20 -29.06 4.10 4.15
CA ALA A 20 -29.39 3.10 3.14
C ALA A 20 -28.65 3.35 1.80
N ASP A 21 -28.42 4.61 1.46
CA ASP A 21 -27.78 5.02 0.21
C ASP A 21 -26.27 4.77 0.22
N PHE A 22 -25.60 4.98 1.35
CA PHE A 22 -24.20 4.60 1.54
C PHE A 22 -24.02 3.12 1.28
N ILE A 23 -24.86 2.26 1.88
CA ILE A 23 -24.81 0.82 1.70
C ILE A 23 -25.07 0.44 0.24
N ALA A 24 -26.00 1.12 -0.45
CA ALA A 24 -26.30 0.85 -1.84
C ALA A 24 -25.12 1.19 -2.75
N THR A 25 -24.46 2.34 -2.56
CA THR A 25 -23.28 2.75 -3.35
C THR A 25 -22.10 1.81 -3.12
N VAL A 26 -21.82 1.47 -1.87
CA VAL A 26 -20.75 0.51 -1.54
C VAL A 26 -21.04 -0.87 -2.12
N ARG A 27 -22.30 -1.34 -2.09
CA ARG A 27 -22.68 -2.62 -2.71
C ARG A 27 -22.51 -2.61 -4.22
N LYS A 28 -22.84 -1.51 -4.88
CA LYS A 28 -22.64 -1.37 -6.34
C LYS A 28 -21.15 -1.45 -6.68
N ALA A 29 -20.31 -0.67 -6.02
CA ALA A 29 -18.87 -0.70 -6.22
C ALA A 29 -18.29 -2.09 -5.92
N TYR A 30 -18.68 -2.70 -4.80
CA TYR A 30 -18.30 -4.07 -4.44
C TYR A 30 -18.73 -5.10 -5.49
N THR A 31 -19.97 -5.01 -6.01
CA THR A 31 -20.48 -5.91 -7.05
C THR A 31 -19.67 -5.79 -8.34
N ILE A 32 -19.24 -4.57 -8.70
CA ILE A 32 -18.38 -4.35 -9.86
C ILE A 32 -17.03 -5.03 -9.65
N LEU A 33 -16.38 -4.80 -8.49
CA LEU A 33 -15.07 -5.38 -8.18
C LEU A 33 -15.10 -6.91 -8.06
N THR A 34 -16.17 -7.48 -7.49
CA THR A 34 -16.30 -8.94 -7.32
C THR A 34 -16.77 -9.70 -8.57
N LYS A 35 -17.22 -8.99 -9.58
CA LYS A 35 -17.59 -9.58 -10.86
C LYS A 35 -16.39 -10.13 -11.63
N TYR A 36 -15.21 -9.60 -11.34
CA TYR A 36 -13.97 -9.92 -12.04
C TYR A 36 -12.98 -10.59 -11.11
N ASP A 37 -12.22 -11.55 -11.62
CA ASP A 37 -11.16 -12.21 -10.87
C ASP A 37 -9.97 -11.24 -10.73
N VAL A 38 -9.79 -10.67 -9.55
CA VAL A 38 -8.69 -9.75 -9.25
C VAL A 38 -7.32 -10.44 -9.19
N ASN A 39 -7.30 -11.80 -9.18
CA ASN A 39 -6.06 -12.56 -9.24
C ASN A 39 -5.59 -12.84 -10.67
N ASP A 40 -6.41 -12.50 -11.68
CA ASP A 40 -6.00 -12.53 -13.08
C ASP A 40 -6.19 -11.14 -13.71
N PRO A 41 -5.18 -10.23 -13.55
CA PRO A 41 -5.24 -8.87 -14.09
C PRO A 41 -5.41 -8.81 -15.61
N SER A 42 -5.03 -9.86 -16.33
CA SER A 42 -5.12 -9.90 -17.80
C SER A 42 -6.55 -9.95 -18.31
N ASP A 43 -7.46 -10.54 -17.53
CA ASP A 43 -8.89 -10.67 -17.85
C ASP A 43 -9.74 -9.58 -17.19
N PHE A 44 -9.14 -8.70 -16.36
CA PHE A 44 -9.87 -7.63 -15.70
C PHE A 44 -10.22 -6.53 -16.71
N PRO A 45 -11.50 -6.28 -17.01
CA PRO A 45 -11.91 -5.29 -18.01
C PRO A 45 -11.85 -3.88 -17.38
N TYR A 46 -10.66 -3.30 -17.38
CA TYR A 46 -10.39 -1.99 -16.79
C TYR A 46 -11.39 -0.91 -17.24
N ASP A 47 -11.60 -0.79 -18.55
CA ASP A 47 -12.47 0.26 -19.10
C ASP A 47 -13.92 0.11 -18.66
N ASP A 48 -14.44 -1.12 -18.60
CA ASP A 48 -15.81 -1.38 -18.13
C ASP A 48 -15.95 -1.13 -16.64
N ALA A 49 -14.96 -1.54 -15.84
CA ALA A 49 -14.95 -1.31 -14.40
C ALA A 49 -14.88 0.19 -14.10
N MET A 50 -13.99 0.92 -14.77
CA MET A 50 -13.85 2.36 -14.60
C MET A 50 -15.10 3.12 -15.06
N ALA A 51 -15.70 2.76 -16.20
CA ALA A 51 -16.95 3.38 -16.66
C ALA A 51 -18.09 3.19 -15.66
N ALA A 52 -18.17 2.02 -15.03
CA ALA A 52 -19.17 1.76 -14.00
C ALA A 52 -18.91 2.56 -12.71
N LEU A 53 -17.63 2.69 -12.26
CA LEU A 53 -17.27 3.52 -11.10
C LEU A 53 -17.52 5.00 -11.35
N VAL A 54 -17.10 5.53 -12.51
CA VAL A 54 -17.35 6.92 -12.91
C VAL A 54 -18.86 7.23 -12.95
N SER A 55 -19.70 6.27 -13.34
CA SER A 55 -21.17 6.47 -13.30
C SER A 55 -21.68 6.70 -11.88
N LEU A 56 -21.01 6.17 -10.85
CA LEU A 56 -21.36 6.36 -9.44
C LEU A 56 -20.98 7.75 -8.91
N GLU A 57 -19.97 8.41 -9.51
CA GLU A 57 -19.58 9.78 -9.13
C GLU A 57 -20.74 10.78 -9.34
N SER A 58 -21.57 10.55 -10.35
CA SER A 58 -22.66 11.43 -10.78
C SER A 58 -24.03 11.01 -10.26
N GLU A 59 -24.15 9.92 -9.50
CA GLU A 59 -25.44 9.52 -8.92
C GLU A 59 -25.93 10.61 -7.96
N PRO A 60 -27.14 11.17 -8.19
CA PRO A 60 -27.68 12.15 -7.28
C PRO A 60 -27.94 11.49 -5.92
N TYR A 61 -27.50 12.16 -4.88
CA TYR A 61 -27.88 11.80 -3.52
C TYR A 61 -29.35 12.12 -3.33
N THR A 62 -30.16 11.12 -3.03
CA THR A 62 -31.55 11.33 -2.57
C THR A 62 -31.52 11.49 -1.06
N GLU A 63 -31.78 12.71 -0.58
CA GLU A 63 -32.00 12.92 0.86
C GLU A 63 -33.16 12.02 1.31
N ASP A 64 -32.92 11.24 2.36
CA ASP A 64 -34.00 10.57 3.05
C ASP A 64 -34.79 11.61 3.85
N THR A 65 -35.87 12.12 3.23
CA THR A 65 -36.73 13.18 3.78
C THR A 65 -37.59 12.71 4.96
N THR A 66 -37.42 11.48 5.43
CA THR A 66 -38.19 10.89 6.54
C THR A 66 -37.48 10.97 7.90
N ALA A 67 -36.26 11.46 7.99
CA ALA A 67 -35.52 11.64 9.23
C ALA A 67 -35.71 13.04 9.82
N ASP A 68 -35.96 13.07 11.12
CA ASP A 68 -36.18 14.27 11.95
C ASP A 68 -35.13 15.37 11.68
N THR A 69 -35.61 16.56 11.27
CA THR A 69 -34.83 17.60 10.60
C THR A 69 -33.79 18.36 11.44
N SER A 70 -33.55 18.01 12.68
CA SER A 70 -32.62 18.75 13.57
C SER A 70 -31.20 18.17 13.64
N SER A 71 -30.97 16.92 13.26
CA SER A 71 -29.64 16.32 13.21
C SER A 71 -29.28 15.65 11.88
N ALA A 72 -30.23 15.51 10.99
CA ALA A 72 -30.12 14.76 9.73
C ALA A 72 -29.19 15.44 8.70
N THR A 73 -29.20 16.77 8.62
CA THR A 73 -28.46 17.53 7.59
C THR A 73 -26.94 17.32 7.63
N THR A 74 -26.36 17.26 8.83
CA THR A 74 -24.90 17.13 8.96
C THR A 74 -24.43 15.69 8.70
N SER A 75 -25.25 14.70 9.07
CA SER A 75 -24.91 13.29 8.85
C SER A 75 -25.09 12.87 7.39
N SER A 76 -26.12 13.38 6.70
CA SER A 76 -26.40 13.07 5.29
C SER A 76 -25.35 13.67 4.36
N VAL A 77 -24.93 14.93 4.58
CA VAL A 77 -23.86 15.58 3.81
C VAL A 77 -22.54 14.83 3.98
N LYS A 78 -22.20 14.42 5.22
CA LYS A 78 -20.99 13.63 5.49
C LYS A 78 -21.02 12.27 4.80
N ALA A 79 -22.17 11.58 4.80
CA ALA A 79 -22.32 10.29 4.14
C ALA A 79 -22.13 10.39 2.62
N THR A 80 -22.65 11.43 1.98
CA THR A 80 -22.48 11.67 0.54
C THR A 80 -21.03 11.95 0.17
N GLN A 81 -20.36 12.83 0.92
CA GLN A 81 -18.94 13.14 0.71
C GLN A 81 -18.08 11.90 0.83
N TYR A 82 -18.34 11.09 1.86
CA TYR A 82 -17.62 9.83 2.06
C TYR A 82 -17.85 8.85 0.89
N ASN A 83 -19.07 8.73 0.40
CA ASN A 83 -19.41 7.84 -0.72
C ASN A 83 -18.61 8.20 -1.97
N LYS A 84 -18.50 9.49 -2.32
CA LYS A 84 -17.70 9.95 -3.45
C LYS A 84 -16.21 9.70 -3.25
N ALA A 85 -15.68 9.97 -2.05
CA ALA A 85 -14.30 9.68 -1.73
C ALA A 85 -13.99 8.17 -1.87
N MET A 86 -14.93 7.31 -1.48
CA MET A 86 -14.79 5.85 -1.66
C MET A 86 -14.83 5.43 -3.13
N VAL A 87 -15.63 6.08 -3.97
CA VAL A 87 -15.62 5.80 -5.42
C VAL A 87 -14.25 6.11 -6.00
N TYR A 88 -13.67 7.27 -5.71
CA TYR A 88 -12.31 7.61 -6.14
C TYR A 88 -11.25 6.64 -5.61
N TYR A 89 -11.42 6.16 -4.37
CA TYR A 89 -10.52 5.15 -3.82
C TYR A 89 -10.62 3.81 -4.55
N TYR A 90 -11.81 3.39 -4.98
CA TYR A 90 -11.98 2.19 -5.81
C TYR A 90 -11.41 2.37 -7.21
N GLU A 91 -11.52 3.55 -7.81
CA GLU A 91 -10.87 3.87 -9.09
C GLU A 91 -9.35 3.75 -8.97
N TYR A 92 -8.78 4.29 -7.88
CA TYR A 92 -7.38 4.08 -7.54
C TYR A 92 -7.05 2.57 -7.42
N TYR A 93 -7.83 1.83 -6.63
CA TYR A 93 -7.59 0.40 -6.42
C TYR A 93 -7.65 -0.41 -7.72
N VAL A 94 -8.62 -0.13 -8.59
CA VAL A 94 -8.71 -0.76 -9.93
C VAL A 94 -7.50 -0.40 -10.77
N SER A 95 -7.01 0.84 -10.70
CA SER A 95 -5.81 1.25 -11.43
C SER A 95 -4.56 0.49 -10.95
N VAL A 96 -4.46 0.21 -9.65
CA VAL A 96 -3.38 -0.63 -9.07
C VAL A 96 -3.47 -2.06 -9.59
N ILE A 97 -4.63 -2.72 -9.47
CA ILE A 97 -4.84 -4.11 -9.93
C ILE A 97 -4.49 -4.26 -11.41
N CYS A 98 -4.83 -3.26 -12.22
CA CYS A 98 -4.57 -3.28 -13.65
C CYS A 98 -3.20 -2.73 -14.03
N ASN A 99 -2.27 -2.63 -13.09
CA ASN A 99 -0.88 -2.17 -13.28
C ASN A 99 -0.79 -0.87 -14.09
N LYS A 100 -1.69 0.10 -13.80
CA LYS A 100 -1.60 1.43 -14.40
C LYS A 100 -0.42 2.18 -13.81
N ASP A 101 0.12 3.12 -14.59
CA ASP A 101 1.26 3.92 -14.14
C ASP A 101 0.92 4.80 -12.91
N ASN A 102 1.97 5.28 -12.26
CA ASN A 102 1.83 6.08 -11.04
C ASN A 102 1.03 7.38 -11.27
N ASP A 103 1.06 7.96 -12.47
CA ASP A 103 0.31 9.18 -12.78
C ASP A 103 -1.19 8.93 -12.82
N GLU A 104 -1.61 7.79 -13.40
CA GLU A 104 -3.02 7.39 -13.38
C GLU A 104 -3.50 7.07 -11.96
N GLN A 105 -2.68 6.38 -11.17
CA GLN A 105 -2.99 6.07 -9.76
C GLN A 105 -3.08 7.34 -8.92
N LEU A 106 -2.14 8.28 -9.06
CA LEU A 106 -2.12 9.55 -8.33
C LEU A 106 -3.37 10.40 -8.59
N LYS A 107 -3.86 10.41 -9.81
CA LYS A 107 -5.04 11.17 -10.23
C LYS A 107 -6.24 10.98 -9.29
N TYR A 108 -6.50 9.74 -8.87
CA TYR A 108 -7.65 9.44 -8.02
C TYR A 108 -7.41 9.79 -6.55
N LEU A 109 -6.22 9.52 -6.05
CA LEU A 109 -5.88 9.87 -4.66
C LEU A 109 -5.76 11.38 -4.47
N GLU A 110 -5.23 12.10 -5.44
CA GLU A 110 -5.18 13.57 -5.42
C GLU A 110 -6.59 14.18 -5.49
N LYS A 111 -7.53 13.58 -6.23
CA LYS A 111 -8.95 13.97 -6.19
C LYS A 111 -9.53 13.87 -4.77
N ILE A 112 -9.25 12.78 -4.05
CA ILE A 112 -9.71 12.64 -2.66
C ILE A 112 -9.06 13.70 -1.79
N LYS A 113 -7.75 13.92 -1.91
CA LYS A 113 -7.02 14.95 -1.15
C LYS A 113 -7.60 16.33 -1.37
N GLU A 114 -7.94 16.67 -2.61
CA GLU A 114 -8.45 17.99 -3.00
C GLU A 114 -9.89 18.21 -2.54
N GLU A 115 -10.78 17.27 -2.83
CA GLU A 115 -12.21 17.42 -2.58
C GLU A 115 -12.62 17.01 -1.16
N TYR A 116 -11.91 16.07 -0.55
CA TYR A 116 -12.25 15.44 0.74
C TYR A 116 -11.03 15.33 1.67
N PRO A 117 -10.30 16.42 1.96
CA PRO A 117 -9.06 16.38 2.74
C PRO A 117 -9.22 15.83 4.17
N GLN A 118 -10.46 15.86 4.70
CA GLN A 118 -10.79 15.32 6.03
C GLN A 118 -10.69 13.79 6.11
N TYR A 119 -10.66 13.09 4.97
CA TYR A 119 -10.55 11.62 4.94
C TYR A 119 -9.10 11.14 4.76
N ILE A 120 -8.15 11.83 5.42
CA ILE A 120 -6.72 11.50 5.37
C ILE A 120 -6.45 10.00 5.68
N TRP A 121 -7.20 9.42 6.58
CA TRP A 121 -7.14 8.01 6.95
C TRP A 121 -7.50 7.05 5.78
N LEU A 122 -8.24 7.52 4.77
CA LEU A 122 -8.59 6.72 3.59
C LEU A 122 -7.48 6.73 2.54
N TYR A 123 -6.89 7.89 2.27
CA TYR A 123 -5.99 8.07 1.13
C TYR A 123 -4.53 8.33 1.52
N GLY A 124 -4.29 8.72 2.77
CA GLY A 124 -3.02 9.30 3.18
C GLY A 124 -1.83 8.38 2.97
N SER A 125 -1.90 7.14 3.44
CA SER A 125 -0.80 6.18 3.29
C SER A 125 -0.52 5.85 1.82
N ALA A 126 -1.56 5.56 1.04
CA ALA A 126 -1.41 5.25 -0.39
C ALA A 126 -0.85 6.45 -1.19
N LEU A 127 -1.32 7.67 -0.88
CA LEU A 127 -0.82 8.88 -1.54
C LEU A 127 0.63 9.17 -1.14
N GLY A 128 0.98 8.99 0.13
CA GLY A 128 2.33 9.16 0.62
C GLY A 128 3.32 8.19 -0.03
N ASP A 129 2.93 6.95 -0.15
CA ASP A 129 3.67 5.89 -0.82
C ASP A 129 3.93 6.24 -2.32
N LEU A 130 2.88 6.64 -3.05
CA LEU A 130 3.05 7.09 -4.42
C LEU A 130 3.88 8.38 -4.55
N TYR A 131 3.80 9.30 -3.60
CA TYR A 131 4.67 10.48 -3.57
C TYR A 131 6.13 10.07 -3.38
N ALA A 132 6.42 9.14 -2.46
CA ALA A 132 7.76 8.60 -2.29
C ALA A 132 8.26 7.94 -3.57
N LYS A 133 7.50 7.04 -4.17
CA LYS A 133 7.83 6.33 -5.43
C LYS A 133 8.06 7.27 -6.62
N THR A 134 7.35 8.38 -6.67
CA THR A 134 7.49 9.38 -7.75
C THR A 134 8.47 10.51 -7.44
N GLY A 135 9.15 10.46 -6.28
CA GLY A 135 10.11 11.47 -5.84
C GLY A 135 9.49 12.81 -5.42
N LYS A 136 8.16 12.86 -5.24
CA LYS A 136 7.48 14.04 -4.69
C LYS A 136 7.80 14.24 -3.21
N ASP A 137 7.55 15.44 -2.69
CA ASP A 137 7.72 15.73 -1.26
C ASP A 137 6.63 15.07 -0.44
N VAL A 138 7.04 14.29 0.56
CA VAL A 138 6.15 13.54 1.44
C VAL A 138 5.86 14.24 2.77
N THR A 139 6.52 15.35 3.08
CA THR A 139 6.46 16.00 4.39
C THR A 139 5.04 16.34 4.80
N GLU A 140 4.30 17.05 3.94
CA GLU A 140 2.93 17.49 4.25
C GLU A 140 1.99 16.31 4.52
N ILE A 141 2.08 15.24 3.72
CA ILE A 141 1.19 14.08 3.86
C ILE A 141 1.52 13.28 5.12
N CYS A 142 2.79 13.10 5.45
CA CYS A 142 3.24 12.44 6.67
C CYS A 142 2.79 13.21 7.92
N ASP A 143 2.93 14.53 7.94
CA ASP A 143 2.46 15.38 9.04
C ASP A 143 0.94 15.28 9.23
N LYS A 144 0.18 15.23 8.16
CA LYS A 144 -1.28 15.07 8.22
C LYS A 144 -1.69 13.70 8.75
N ILE A 145 -1.01 12.62 8.34
CA ILE A 145 -1.29 11.28 8.85
C ILE A 145 -0.99 11.24 10.35
N ARG A 146 0.19 11.71 10.80
CA ARG A 146 0.56 11.78 12.23
C ARG A 146 -0.43 12.63 13.04
N SER A 147 -0.90 13.74 12.49
CA SER A 147 -1.88 14.60 13.15
C SER A 147 -3.25 13.94 13.30
N ASN A 148 -3.62 13.07 12.37
CA ASN A 148 -4.87 12.31 12.42
C ASN A 148 -4.78 11.10 13.36
N ASN A 149 -3.66 10.40 13.32
CA ASN A 149 -3.37 9.24 14.17
C ASN A 149 -1.86 9.18 14.46
N SER A 150 -1.45 9.52 15.67
CA SER A 150 -0.05 9.54 16.08
C SER A 150 0.57 8.13 16.22
N GLU A 151 -0.25 7.07 16.24
CA GLU A 151 0.19 5.69 16.33
C GLU A 151 0.28 5.01 14.94
N ASP A 152 -0.05 5.74 13.86
CA ASP A 152 0.05 5.21 12.51
C ASP A 152 1.51 5.12 12.08
N PRO A 153 2.05 3.93 11.77
CA PRO A 153 3.44 3.75 11.38
C PRO A 153 3.72 4.14 9.93
N SER A 154 2.70 4.39 9.12
CA SER A 154 2.87 4.65 7.68
C SER A 154 3.78 5.84 7.38
N PRO A 155 3.72 6.98 8.11
CA PRO A 155 4.61 8.11 7.84
C PRO A 155 6.09 7.76 7.96
N ASP A 156 6.47 6.92 8.91
CA ASP A 156 7.85 6.53 9.13
C ASP A 156 8.38 5.70 7.95
N LEU A 157 7.58 4.75 7.47
CA LEU A 157 7.92 3.94 6.31
C LEU A 157 7.99 4.78 5.02
N ILE A 158 7.04 5.71 4.83
CA ILE A 158 7.00 6.62 3.68
C ILE A 158 8.25 7.52 3.64
N GLU A 159 8.67 8.06 4.78
CA GLU A 159 9.88 8.90 4.88
C GLU A 159 11.14 8.12 4.54
N ILE A 160 11.29 6.88 5.07
CA ILE A 160 12.42 6.00 4.76
C ILE A 160 12.46 5.71 3.26
N GLU A 161 11.32 5.29 2.68
CA GLU A 161 11.22 4.98 1.26
C GLU A 161 11.54 6.20 0.39
N SER A 162 11.01 7.37 0.72
CA SER A 162 11.30 8.62 0.01
C SER A 162 12.78 8.95 -0.03
N LEU A 163 13.50 8.78 1.08
CA LEU A 163 14.96 8.98 1.14
C LEU A 163 15.69 7.94 0.29
N ARG A 164 15.31 6.66 0.40
CA ARG A 164 15.91 5.57 -0.38
C ARG A 164 15.75 5.80 -1.89
N ILE A 165 14.56 6.16 -2.35
CA ILE A 165 14.29 6.41 -3.78
C ILE A 165 15.04 7.64 -4.30
N LYS A 166 15.28 8.65 -3.45
CA LYS A 166 16.10 9.82 -3.78
C LYS A 166 17.60 9.52 -3.79
N GLY A 167 18.01 8.34 -3.36
CA GLY A 167 19.41 7.94 -3.27
C GLY A 167 20.13 8.38 -1.99
N ASP A 168 19.40 8.94 -1.03
CA ASP A 168 19.92 9.37 0.28
C ASP A 168 19.97 8.18 1.26
N TYR A 169 20.72 7.14 0.88
CA TYR A 169 20.74 5.87 1.61
C TYR A 169 21.21 6.00 3.05
N ASP A 170 22.20 6.85 3.32
CA ASP A 170 22.70 7.08 4.68
C ASP A 170 21.64 7.76 5.57
N ALA A 171 20.88 8.70 5.02
CA ALA A 171 19.78 9.33 5.73
C ALA A 171 18.62 8.35 5.95
N ALA A 172 18.31 7.49 4.95
CA ALA A 172 17.30 6.44 5.08
C ALA A 172 17.67 5.44 6.20
N ILE A 173 18.94 4.99 6.24
CA ILE A 173 19.45 4.08 7.29
C ILE A 173 19.34 4.74 8.67
N ALA A 174 19.75 6.00 8.80
CA ALA A 174 19.62 6.72 10.06
C ALA A 174 18.17 6.84 10.54
N LYS A 175 17.22 7.02 9.62
CA LYS A 175 15.78 6.98 9.92
C LYS A 175 15.31 5.58 10.33
N CYS A 176 15.81 4.52 9.70
CA CYS A 176 15.52 3.15 10.12
C CYS A 176 15.96 2.90 11.57
N GLU A 177 17.18 3.32 11.93
CA GLU A 177 17.69 3.20 13.30
C GLU A 177 16.85 3.98 14.30
N GLU A 178 16.43 5.21 13.94
CA GLU A 178 15.56 6.07 14.78
C GLU A 178 14.21 5.40 15.02
N TYR A 179 13.53 4.96 13.96
CA TYR A 179 12.15 4.46 14.03
C TYR A 179 12.04 3.01 14.55
N ALA A 180 13.09 2.20 14.40
CA ALA A 180 13.13 0.85 14.96
C ALA A 180 13.53 0.84 16.45
N SER A 181 14.05 1.95 16.99
CA SER A 181 14.58 2.00 18.37
C SER A 181 13.53 1.83 19.48
N PRO A 182 12.27 2.31 19.37
CA PRO A 182 11.26 2.09 20.40
C PRO A 182 10.91 0.60 20.54
N ASP A 183 10.77 0.14 21.80
CA ASP A 183 10.45 -1.26 22.10
C ASP A 183 9.05 -1.66 21.59
N ASP A 184 8.13 -0.71 21.51
CA ASP A 184 6.74 -0.86 21.06
C ASP A 184 6.53 -0.64 19.55
N CYS A 185 7.59 -0.47 18.77
CA CYS A 185 7.50 -0.37 17.32
C CYS A 185 6.92 -1.66 16.74
N THR A 186 5.77 -1.58 16.12
CA THR A 186 5.01 -2.74 15.59
C THR A 186 5.41 -3.16 14.18
N VAL A 187 6.23 -2.35 13.50
CA VAL A 187 6.64 -2.55 12.10
C VAL A 187 8.17 -2.68 11.95
N LYS A 188 8.85 -3.15 13.00
CA LYS A 188 10.32 -3.32 12.97
C LYS A 188 10.79 -4.15 11.79
N TYR A 189 10.09 -5.23 11.49
CA TYR A 189 10.41 -6.11 10.35
C TYR A 189 10.45 -5.34 9.03
N GLU A 190 9.50 -4.44 8.81
CA GLU A 190 9.43 -3.66 7.57
C GLU A 190 10.53 -2.58 7.54
N ILE A 191 10.81 -1.93 8.67
CA ILE A 191 11.91 -0.97 8.79
C ILE A 191 13.25 -1.66 8.50
N TYR A 192 13.52 -2.83 9.10
CA TYR A 192 14.73 -3.60 8.81
C TYR A 192 14.80 -4.07 7.35
N ARG A 193 13.64 -4.40 6.74
CA ARG A 193 13.59 -4.72 5.32
C ARG A 193 14.03 -3.51 4.47
N GLN A 194 13.50 -2.32 4.73
CA GLN A 194 13.89 -1.09 4.05
C GLN A 194 15.38 -0.75 4.26
N GLU A 195 15.88 -0.97 5.46
CA GLU A 195 17.31 -0.81 5.78
C GLU A 195 18.18 -1.77 4.98
N ALA A 196 17.79 -3.04 4.89
CA ALA A 196 18.49 -4.04 4.08
C ALA A 196 18.54 -3.63 2.59
N LEU A 197 17.44 -3.09 2.05
CA LEU A 197 17.42 -2.56 0.67
C LEU A 197 18.39 -1.38 0.49
N CYS A 198 18.53 -0.50 1.49
CA CYS A 198 19.52 0.58 1.45
C CYS A 198 20.95 0.04 1.41
N TYR A 199 21.26 -1.02 2.19
CA TYR A 199 22.57 -1.66 2.15
C TYR A 199 22.83 -2.37 0.81
N ILE A 200 21.83 -3.00 0.20
CA ILE A 200 21.95 -3.54 -1.17
C ILE A 200 22.34 -2.45 -2.14
N LEU A 201 21.67 -1.30 -2.10
CA LEU A 201 21.92 -0.15 -2.99
C LEU A 201 23.28 0.53 -2.74
N LYS A 202 23.91 0.26 -1.60
CA LYS A 202 25.28 0.66 -1.25
C LYS A 202 26.31 -0.41 -1.55
N ASP A 203 25.92 -1.53 -2.18
CA ASP A 203 26.78 -2.70 -2.44
C ASP A 203 27.33 -3.37 -1.16
N ASP A 204 26.77 -3.07 0.02
CA ASP A 204 27.13 -3.70 1.28
C ASP A 204 26.24 -4.93 1.54
N TYR A 205 26.48 -5.99 0.77
CA TYR A 205 25.66 -7.21 0.81
C TYR A 205 25.81 -8.00 2.11
N ASP A 206 26.92 -7.86 2.84
CA ASP A 206 27.11 -8.49 4.14
C ASP A 206 26.14 -7.91 5.18
N THR A 207 26.14 -6.60 5.32
CA THR A 207 25.23 -5.91 6.23
C THR A 207 23.77 -6.06 5.79
N ALA A 208 23.51 -6.04 4.46
CA ALA A 208 22.18 -6.29 3.92
C ALA A 208 21.61 -7.65 4.36
N LEU A 209 22.41 -8.72 4.24
CA LEU A 209 21.98 -10.05 4.64
C LEU A 209 21.73 -10.17 6.15
N GLU A 210 22.60 -9.57 6.97
CA GLU A 210 22.42 -9.54 8.43
C GLU A 210 21.15 -8.78 8.83
N THR A 211 20.88 -7.65 8.17
CA THR A 211 19.71 -6.82 8.43
C THR A 211 18.42 -7.50 7.95
N ALA A 212 18.45 -8.15 6.77
CA ALA A 212 17.32 -8.94 6.30
C ALA A 212 16.99 -10.13 7.23
N LYS A 213 18.01 -10.75 7.86
CA LYS A 213 17.80 -11.78 8.89
C LYS A 213 17.10 -11.19 10.13
N LYS A 214 17.44 -9.97 10.57
CA LYS A 214 16.73 -9.29 11.67
C LYS A 214 15.26 -9.06 11.32
N ALA A 215 14.96 -8.63 10.07
CA ALA A 215 13.58 -8.48 9.61
C ALA A 215 12.82 -9.81 9.68
N TYR A 216 13.45 -10.89 9.23
CA TYR A 216 12.87 -12.24 9.27
C TYR A 216 12.66 -12.75 10.69
N ASP A 217 13.60 -12.52 11.60
CA ASP A 217 13.48 -12.91 13.02
C ASP A 217 12.32 -12.17 13.71
N ASP A 218 12.03 -10.92 13.30
CA ASP A 218 10.91 -10.15 13.83
C ASP A 218 9.56 -10.59 13.24
N ASN A 219 9.48 -10.79 11.92
CA ASN A 219 8.29 -11.30 11.23
C ASN A 219 8.62 -12.19 10.02
N GLY A 220 8.87 -13.46 10.29
CA GLY A 220 9.14 -14.48 9.26
C GLY A 220 7.92 -14.91 8.43
N ASN A 221 6.75 -14.33 8.62
CA ASN A 221 5.55 -14.63 7.84
C ASN A 221 5.26 -13.59 6.73
N SER A 222 6.01 -12.48 6.70
CA SER A 222 5.89 -11.49 5.61
C SER A 222 6.56 -12.02 4.35
N LEU A 223 5.79 -12.08 3.25
CA LEU A 223 6.33 -12.52 1.95
C LEU A 223 7.42 -11.58 1.46
N GLU A 224 7.26 -10.28 1.67
CA GLU A 224 8.22 -9.24 1.30
C GLU A 224 9.54 -9.41 2.06
N VAL A 225 9.48 -9.77 3.34
CA VAL A 225 10.67 -10.06 4.15
C VAL A 225 11.37 -11.32 3.68
N ILE A 226 10.61 -12.39 3.42
CA ILE A 226 11.14 -13.66 2.91
C ILE A 226 11.84 -13.43 1.57
N ASP A 227 11.21 -12.69 0.67
CA ASP A 227 11.71 -12.37 -0.66
C ASP A 227 12.98 -11.51 -0.59
N THR A 228 13.00 -10.49 0.27
CA THR A 228 14.18 -9.66 0.51
C THR A 228 15.36 -10.47 1.09
N LEU A 229 15.09 -11.37 2.03
CA LEU A 229 16.11 -12.25 2.58
C LEU A 229 16.66 -13.22 1.52
N ALA A 230 15.79 -13.77 0.66
CA ALA A 230 16.21 -14.61 -0.45
C ALA A 230 17.08 -13.83 -1.46
N LEU A 231 16.71 -12.57 -1.78
CA LEU A 231 17.53 -11.70 -2.63
C LEU A 231 18.92 -11.45 -2.04
N CYS A 232 18.99 -11.10 -0.75
CA CYS A 232 20.28 -10.91 -0.06
C CYS A 232 21.12 -12.20 -0.08
N ALA A 233 20.49 -13.36 0.09
CA ALA A 233 21.16 -14.66 0.02
C ALA A 233 21.75 -14.91 -1.38
N VAL A 234 21.02 -14.59 -2.45
CA VAL A 234 21.55 -14.72 -3.83
C VAL A 234 22.76 -13.79 -4.02
N LEU A 235 22.69 -12.54 -3.58
CA LEU A 235 23.79 -11.57 -3.69
C LEU A 235 25.04 -12.02 -2.95
N LYS A 236 24.89 -12.79 -1.86
CA LYS A 236 25.99 -13.36 -1.07
C LYS A 236 26.41 -14.77 -1.49
N ASN A 237 25.77 -15.39 -2.49
CA ASN A 237 25.92 -16.79 -2.85
C ASN A 237 25.68 -17.75 -1.66
N ASP A 238 24.73 -17.39 -0.78
CA ASP A 238 24.27 -18.20 0.35
C ASP A 238 23.08 -19.09 -0.08
N ASP A 239 23.39 -20.16 -0.83
CA ASP A 239 22.38 -21.09 -1.31
C ASP A 239 21.60 -21.76 -0.18
N ALA A 240 22.19 -21.93 1.00
CA ALA A 240 21.50 -22.54 2.13
C ALA A 240 20.34 -21.67 2.62
N THR A 241 20.58 -20.38 2.80
CA THR A 241 19.53 -19.41 3.18
C THR A 241 18.48 -19.30 2.08
N TYR A 242 18.87 -19.15 0.80
CA TYR A 242 17.93 -19.09 -0.31
C TYR A 242 17.00 -20.31 -0.36
N ASN A 243 17.56 -21.53 -0.36
CA ASN A 243 16.78 -22.76 -0.43
C ASN A 243 15.86 -22.94 0.80
N SER A 244 16.27 -22.41 1.96
CA SER A 244 15.42 -22.39 3.15
C SER A 244 14.20 -21.51 2.97
N MET A 245 14.33 -20.32 2.35
CA MET A 245 13.20 -19.43 2.07
C MET A 245 12.26 -20.01 1.00
N GLU A 246 12.81 -20.61 -0.04
CA GLU A 246 12.03 -21.31 -1.06
C GLU A 246 11.23 -22.47 -0.44
N SER A 247 11.88 -23.33 0.35
CA SER A 247 11.25 -24.48 1.01
C SER A 247 10.19 -24.08 2.05
N LEU A 248 10.34 -22.91 2.68
CA LEU A 248 9.35 -22.38 3.63
C LEU A 248 8.01 -22.12 2.95
N LEU A 249 8.03 -21.70 1.68
CA LEU A 249 6.84 -21.40 0.90
C LEU A 249 6.24 -22.64 0.22
N ASP A 250 6.98 -23.74 0.15
CA ASP A 250 6.51 -25.01 -0.43
C ASP A 250 5.23 -25.49 0.26
N GLY A 251 4.20 -25.75 -0.54
CA GLY A 251 2.91 -26.24 -0.05
C GLY A 251 2.00 -25.19 0.60
N SER A 252 2.44 -23.93 0.71
CA SER A 252 1.62 -22.84 1.24
C SER A 252 0.71 -22.19 0.19
N GLY A 253 0.95 -22.46 -1.10
CA GLY A 253 0.33 -21.77 -2.23
C GLY A 253 1.01 -20.45 -2.60
N TYR A 254 2.13 -20.12 -1.94
CA TYR A 254 2.99 -18.97 -2.25
C TYR A 254 4.32 -19.43 -2.83
N SER A 255 5.04 -18.53 -3.47
CA SER A 255 6.39 -18.72 -4.00
C SER A 255 7.21 -17.44 -3.81
N LEU A 256 8.53 -17.56 -3.93
CA LEU A 256 9.37 -16.38 -4.11
C LEU A 256 8.94 -15.64 -5.38
N SER A 257 9.13 -14.33 -5.39
CA SER A 257 8.76 -13.50 -6.55
C SER A 257 9.54 -13.92 -7.80
N ASP A 258 8.92 -13.74 -8.97
CA ASP A 258 9.56 -13.95 -10.27
C ASP A 258 10.81 -13.09 -10.45
N LYS A 259 10.88 -11.94 -9.79
CA LYS A 259 12.04 -11.06 -9.78
C LYS A 259 13.22 -11.71 -9.08
N VAL A 260 13.05 -12.25 -7.88
CA VAL A 260 14.11 -12.89 -7.10
C VAL A 260 14.56 -14.22 -7.73
N THR A 261 13.60 -15.04 -8.17
CA THR A 261 13.91 -16.30 -8.86
C THR A 261 14.60 -16.06 -10.20
N GLY A 262 14.14 -15.06 -10.96
CA GLY A 262 14.77 -14.63 -12.21
C GLY A 262 16.18 -14.06 -12.01
N PHE A 263 16.41 -13.30 -10.92
CA PHE A 263 17.73 -12.80 -10.57
C PHE A 263 18.70 -13.98 -10.26
N LYS A 264 18.27 -14.95 -9.47
CA LYS A 264 19.05 -16.18 -9.21
C LYS A 264 19.36 -16.94 -10.51
N ALA A 265 18.41 -17.00 -11.44
CA ALA A 265 18.59 -17.65 -12.73
C ALA A 265 19.41 -16.81 -13.73
N GLY A 266 19.73 -15.56 -13.43
CA GLY A 266 20.44 -14.65 -14.31
C GLY A 266 19.61 -14.09 -15.49
N THR A 267 18.27 -14.14 -15.39
CA THR A 267 17.33 -13.62 -16.39
C THR A 267 16.81 -12.25 -16.05
N VAL A 268 16.98 -11.80 -14.82
CA VAL A 268 16.60 -10.47 -14.29
C VAL A 268 17.82 -9.84 -13.66
N THR A 269 18.03 -8.56 -13.84
CA THR A 269 19.13 -7.80 -13.21
C THR A 269 18.72 -7.20 -11.87
N LEU A 270 19.69 -6.80 -11.05
CA LEU A 270 19.38 -6.10 -9.80
C LEU A 270 18.67 -4.77 -10.04
N ASP A 271 19.03 -4.06 -11.13
CA ASP A 271 18.38 -2.82 -11.53
C ASP A 271 16.90 -3.04 -11.92
N ASP A 272 16.55 -4.20 -12.49
CA ASP A 272 15.16 -4.55 -12.80
C ASP A 272 14.32 -4.79 -11.52
N ILE A 273 14.98 -5.24 -10.44
CA ILE A 273 14.33 -5.46 -9.13
C ILE A 273 14.18 -4.14 -8.38
N LEU A 274 15.25 -3.35 -8.36
CA LEU A 274 15.37 -2.14 -7.54
C LEU A 274 15.14 -0.87 -8.37
N LEU A 275 14.17 -0.84 -9.27
CA LEU A 275 13.84 0.28 -10.14
C LEU A 275 14.02 1.64 -9.43
N LYS A 276 15.18 2.33 -9.71
CA LYS A 276 15.55 3.61 -9.07
C LYS A 276 15.44 3.60 -7.52
N GLY A 277 15.73 2.47 -6.89
CA GLY A 277 15.60 2.31 -5.44
C GLY A 277 14.22 1.88 -4.97
N ALA A 278 13.20 1.81 -5.81
CA ALA A 278 11.90 1.26 -5.46
C ALA A 278 11.90 -0.26 -5.66
N TYR A 279 11.69 -1.00 -4.59
CA TYR A 279 11.49 -2.45 -4.62
C TYR A 279 9.98 -2.72 -4.66
N ASP A 280 9.45 -3.00 -5.84
CA ASP A 280 8.10 -3.50 -6.00
C ASP A 280 8.11 -5.03 -5.95
N VAL A 281 7.67 -5.57 -4.83
CA VAL A 281 7.30 -6.98 -4.70
C VAL A 281 5.82 -7.06 -5.04
N GLU A 282 5.49 -7.23 -6.31
CA GLU A 282 4.18 -7.69 -6.75
C GLU A 282 4.28 -9.11 -7.29
#